data_72077afbd2e68138cfda0f495813c210
#
_entry.id   72077afbd2e68138cfda0f495813c210
#
_cell.length_a   1.000
_cell.length_b   1.000
_cell.length_c   1.000
_cell.angle_alpha   90.00
_cell.angle_beta   90.00
_cell.angle_gamma   90.00
#
_symmetry.space_group_name_H-M   'P 1'
#
loop_
_entity.id
_entity.type
_entity.pdbx_description
1 polymer ?
#
loop_
_entity_poly.entity_id
_entity_poly.type
_entity_poly.pdbx_seq_one_letter_code
_entity_poly.pdbx_strand_id
1 'polypeptide(L)'
;SAASDVYKRQAVQILKASEDYLETMLMMQTKHGYVRSVDVAEHLGVTKPSVTYATKRLRENGYIEMDKDGLITLTDAGMQIASKMLQRHQTLTRFLVSLGVDPETAEEDACKMEHDISDQTFKAICDHAWKRMASADETAET
;
A
#
# COMPACT_ATOMS: atom_id res chain seq x y z
N SER A 1 1.78 27.97 -11.55
CA SER A 1 2.89 28.70 -10.93
C SER A 1 3.80 27.76 -10.15
N ALA A 2 5.04 28.19 -9.87
CA ALA A 2 6.00 27.39 -9.11
C ALA A 2 5.47 27.05 -7.71
N ALA A 3 4.79 27.97 -7.03
CA ALA A 3 4.19 27.73 -5.73
C ALA A 3 3.07 26.68 -5.81
N SER A 4 2.22 26.73 -6.83
CA SER A 4 1.18 25.73 -7.07
C SER A 4 1.77 24.34 -7.31
N ASP A 5 2.88 24.25 -8.05
CA ASP A 5 3.57 22.99 -8.33
C ASP A 5 4.19 22.38 -7.07
N VAL A 6 4.75 23.23 -6.19
CA VAL A 6 5.29 22.80 -4.89
C VAL A 6 4.18 22.22 -4.01
N TYR A 7 3.03 22.89 -3.91
CA TYR A 7 1.88 22.39 -3.15
C TYR A 7 1.37 21.06 -3.69
N LYS A 8 1.28 20.91 -4.99
CA LYS A 8 0.86 19.66 -5.63
C LYS A 8 1.82 18.50 -5.31
N ARG A 9 3.14 18.76 -5.35
CA ARG A 9 4.16 17.75 -5.00
C ARG A 9 4.06 17.34 -3.54
N GLN A 10 3.89 18.30 -2.63
CA GLN A 10 3.73 18.03 -1.20
C GLN A 10 2.46 17.21 -0.94
N ALA A 11 1.34 17.54 -1.57
CA ALA A 11 0.08 16.82 -1.46
C ALA A 11 0.23 15.35 -1.93
N VAL A 12 0.92 15.12 -3.05
CA VAL A 12 1.20 13.77 -3.57
C VAL A 12 2.07 12.98 -2.59
N GLN A 13 3.11 13.58 -2.02
CA GLN A 13 3.99 12.92 -1.04
C GLN A 13 3.24 12.55 0.25
N ILE A 14 2.37 13.42 0.74
CA ILE A 14 1.54 13.17 1.93
C ILE A 14 0.57 12.03 1.65
N LEU A 15 -0.07 12.02 0.50
CA LEU A 15 -0.98 10.94 0.12
C LEU A 15 -0.26 9.61 0.03
N LYS A 16 0.90 9.56 -0.61
CA LYS A 16 1.71 8.35 -0.73
C LYS A 16 2.12 7.81 0.64
N ALA A 17 2.58 8.68 1.54
CA ALA A 17 2.93 8.29 2.89
C ALA A 17 1.71 7.74 3.66
N SER A 18 0.55 8.38 3.53
CA SER A 18 -0.70 7.91 4.15
C SER A 18 -1.11 6.54 3.63
N GLU A 19 -1.00 6.30 2.33
CA GLU A 19 -1.28 5.01 1.71
C GLU A 19 -0.35 3.92 2.25
N ASP A 20 0.95 4.19 2.38
CA ASP A 20 1.95 3.28 2.97
C ASP A 20 1.60 2.92 4.41
N TYR A 21 1.28 3.91 5.23
CA TYR A 21 0.91 3.69 6.63
C TYR A 21 -0.35 2.82 6.75
N LEU A 22 -1.39 3.15 5.99
CA LEU A 22 -2.67 2.42 6.03
C LEU A 22 -2.52 0.99 5.53
N GLU A 23 -1.79 0.78 4.44
CA GLU A 23 -1.48 -0.55 3.93
C GLU A 23 -0.73 -1.39 4.95
N THR A 24 0.31 -0.83 5.57
CA THR A 24 1.10 -1.48 6.62
C THR A 24 0.21 -1.86 7.82
N MET A 25 -0.69 -0.97 8.23
CA MET A 25 -1.63 -1.24 9.32
C MET A 25 -2.56 -2.41 8.99
N LEU A 26 -3.07 -2.47 7.75
CA LEU A 26 -3.91 -3.61 7.31
C LEU A 26 -3.12 -4.91 7.30
N MET A 27 -1.90 -4.90 6.80
CA MET A 27 -1.02 -6.07 6.80
C MET A 27 -0.78 -6.58 8.23
N MET A 28 -0.52 -5.68 9.17
CA MET A 28 -0.30 -6.03 10.57
C MET A 28 -1.55 -6.57 11.25
N GLN A 29 -2.70 -5.97 10.99
CA GLN A 29 -3.97 -6.46 11.50
C GLN A 29 -4.24 -7.89 11.03
N THR A 30 -3.97 -8.17 9.76
CA THR A 30 -4.14 -9.50 9.18
C THR A 30 -3.16 -10.50 9.78
N LYS A 31 -1.90 -10.09 9.99
CA LYS A 31 -0.83 -10.97 10.48
C LYS A 31 -0.90 -11.21 11.99
N HIS A 32 -1.18 -10.17 12.78
CA HIS A 32 -1.11 -10.23 14.25
C HIS A 32 -2.47 -10.14 14.95
N GLY A 33 -3.51 -9.67 14.26
CA GLY A 33 -4.82 -9.41 14.85
C GLY A 33 -4.92 -8.06 15.58
N TYR A 34 -3.82 -7.30 15.64
CA TYR A 34 -3.77 -5.98 16.26
C TYR A 34 -2.70 -5.11 15.58
N VAL A 35 -2.78 -3.80 15.79
CA VAL A 35 -1.83 -2.83 15.19
C VAL A 35 -1.32 -1.88 16.27
N ARG A 36 0.01 -1.80 16.41
CA ARG A 36 0.67 -0.86 17.31
C ARG A 36 1.62 0.05 16.52
N SER A 37 1.73 1.31 16.96
CA SER A 37 2.62 2.29 16.32
C SER A 37 4.06 1.83 16.25
N VAL A 38 4.56 1.14 17.28
CA VAL A 38 5.94 0.64 17.31
C VAL A 38 6.20 -0.40 16.19
N ASP A 39 5.23 -1.25 15.92
CA ASP A 39 5.36 -2.26 14.86
C ASP A 39 5.32 -1.62 13.46
N VAL A 40 4.48 -0.61 13.29
CA VAL A 40 4.41 0.17 12.04
C VAL A 40 5.74 0.90 11.80
N ALA A 41 6.30 1.53 12.83
CA ALA A 41 7.59 2.23 12.75
C ALA A 41 8.71 1.29 12.31
N GLU A 42 8.77 0.11 12.92
CA GLU A 42 9.77 -0.90 12.63
C GLU A 42 9.65 -1.40 11.18
N HIS A 43 8.45 -1.72 10.75
CA HIS A 43 8.20 -2.21 9.39
C HIS A 43 8.58 -1.18 8.31
N LEU A 44 8.20 0.07 8.51
CA LEU A 44 8.48 1.16 7.55
C LEU A 44 9.90 1.74 7.68
N GLY A 45 10.64 1.38 8.73
CA GLY A 45 11.98 1.92 8.97
C GLY A 45 11.97 3.41 9.27
N VAL A 46 10.94 3.90 9.95
CA VAL A 46 10.79 5.33 10.30
C VAL A 46 10.93 5.53 11.81
N THR A 47 11.14 6.79 12.19
CA THR A 47 11.30 7.16 13.60
C THR A 47 9.97 7.20 14.35
N LYS A 48 10.01 7.06 15.68
CA LYS A 48 8.82 7.21 16.54
C LYS A 48 8.13 8.57 16.35
N PRO A 49 8.83 9.72 16.31
CA PRO A 49 8.18 11.00 16.04
C PRO A 49 7.47 11.04 14.69
N SER A 50 8.03 10.43 13.66
CA SER A 50 7.40 10.35 12.33
C SER A 50 6.09 9.57 12.39
N VAL A 51 6.06 8.43 13.08
CA VAL A 51 4.83 7.63 13.25
C VAL A 51 3.81 8.38 14.09
N THR A 52 4.22 9.03 15.16
CA THR A 52 3.33 9.84 16.01
C THR A 52 2.66 10.94 15.20
N TYR A 53 3.43 11.64 14.38
CA TYR A 53 2.91 12.67 13.48
C TYR A 53 1.92 12.10 12.45
N ALA A 54 2.29 11.01 11.81
CA ALA A 54 1.46 10.37 10.79
C ALA A 54 0.15 9.82 11.37
N THR A 55 0.21 9.13 12.51
CA THR A 55 -0.99 8.60 13.17
C THR A 55 -1.93 9.70 13.65
N LYS A 56 -1.38 10.80 14.14
CA LYS A 56 -2.19 11.97 14.50
C LYS A 56 -2.96 12.50 13.29
N ARG A 57 -2.29 12.67 12.16
CA ARG A 57 -2.92 13.15 10.92
C ARG A 57 -3.96 12.17 10.39
N LEU A 58 -3.66 10.88 10.40
CA LEU A 58 -4.61 9.85 9.97
C LEU A 58 -5.87 9.84 10.84
N ARG A 59 -5.74 10.03 12.16
CA ARG A 59 -6.89 10.17 13.05
C ARG A 59 -7.70 11.43 12.75
N GLU A 60 -7.03 12.56 12.58
CA GLU A 60 -7.69 13.84 12.26
C GLU A 60 -8.47 13.77 10.94
N ASN A 61 -7.97 13.01 9.98
CA ASN A 61 -8.61 12.80 8.67
C ASN A 61 -9.65 11.66 8.68
N GLY A 62 -9.85 10.98 9.80
CA GLY A 62 -10.88 9.96 9.93
C GLY A 62 -10.53 8.60 9.33
N TYR A 63 -9.26 8.29 9.12
CA TYR A 63 -8.82 7.02 8.54
C TYR A 63 -8.50 5.94 9.58
N ILE A 64 -8.16 6.33 10.79
CA ILE A 64 -7.88 5.43 11.89
C ILE A 64 -8.48 5.93 13.19
N GLU A 65 -8.67 5.01 14.14
CA GLU A 65 -8.96 5.29 15.52
C GLU A 65 -7.86 4.68 16.39
N MET A 66 -7.63 5.25 17.56
CA MET A 66 -6.65 4.75 18.51
C MET A 66 -7.32 4.67 19.90
N ASP A 67 -7.23 3.52 20.56
CA ASP A 67 -7.78 3.36 21.89
C ASP A 67 -6.82 3.88 22.98
N LYS A 68 -7.24 3.78 24.24
CA LYS A 68 -6.44 4.23 25.39
C LYS A 68 -5.11 3.49 25.57
N ASP A 69 -5.02 2.27 25.04
CA ASP A 69 -3.83 1.42 25.11
C ASP A 69 -2.91 1.61 23.90
N GLY A 70 -3.26 2.53 22.99
CA GLY A 70 -2.50 2.82 21.80
C GLY A 70 -2.71 1.85 20.63
N LEU A 71 -3.71 0.98 20.72
CA LEU A 71 -4.06 0.07 19.63
C LEU A 71 -4.80 0.84 18.53
N ILE A 72 -4.37 0.61 17.29
CA ILE A 72 -4.88 1.29 16.11
C ILE A 72 -5.91 0.41 15.42
N THR A 73 -7.04 1.03 15.05
CA THR A 73 -8.08 0.40 14.24
C THR A 73 -8.33 1.23 12.99
N LEU A 74 -8.39 0.58 11.83
CA LEU A 74 -8.78 1.24 10.58
C LEU A 74 -10.27 1.52 10.57
N THR A 75 -10.65 2.75 10.20
CA THR A 75 -12.05 3.08 9.90
C THR A 75 -12.43 2.51 8.53
N ASP A 76 -13.70 2.56 8.17
CA ASP A 76 -14.15 2.13 6.83
C ASP A 76 -13.41 2.90 5.73
N ALA A 77 -13.21 4.21 5.90
CA ALA A 77 -12.48 5.04 4.95
C ALA A 77 -11.00 4.61 4.85
N GLY A 78 -10.36 4.35 5.98
CA GLY A 78 -8.99 3.86 6.01
C GLY A 78 -8.85 2.47 5.41
N MET A 79 -9.80 1.59 5.67
CA MET A 79 -9.84 0.25 5.13
C MET A 79 -9.95 0.24 3.59
N GLN A 80 -10.74 1.14 3.01
CA GLN A 80 -10.86 1.27 1.56
C GLN A 80 -9.52 1.61 0.91
N ILE A 81 -8.79 2.56 1.46
CA ILE A 81 -7.48 2.96 0.95
C ILE A 81 -6.46 1.83 1.14
N ALA A 82 -6.41 1.25 2.33
CA ALA A 82 -5.49 0.17 2.65
C ALA A 82 -5.71 -1.06 1.75
N SER A 83 -6.96 -1.46 1.55
CA SER A 83 -7.33 -2.60 0.70
C SER A 83 -6.95 -2.37 -0.76
N LYS A 84 -7.18 -1.15 -1.28
CA LYS A 84 -6.80 -0.76 -2.63
C LYS A 84 -5.29 -0.88 -2.83
N MET A 85 -4.50 -0.39 -1.89
CA MET A 85 -3.03 -0.45 -1.97
C MET A 85 -2.53 -1.88 -1.86
N LEU A 86 -3.07 -2.66 -0.95
CA LEU A 86 -2.70 -4.06 -0.79
C LEU A 86 -3.01 -4.89 -2.04
N GLN A 87 -4.18 -4.65 -2.66
CA GLN A 87 -4.55 -5.30 -3.92
C GLN A 87 -3.58 -4.94 -5.04
N ARG A 88 -3.21 -3.65 -5.16
CA ARG A 88 -2.21 -3.21 -6.13
C ARG A 88 -0.87 -3.90 -5.92
N HIS A 89 -0.42 -3.94 -4.68
CA HIS A 89 0.83 -4.57 -4.30
C HIS A 89 0.85 -6.04 -4.73
N GLN A 90 -0.17 -6.80 -4.36
CA GLN A 90 -0.26 -8.23 -4.67
C GLN A 90 -0.32 -8.49 -6.18
N THR A 91 -1.12 -7.70 -6.91
CA THR A 91 -1.27 -7.85 -8.36
C THR A 91 0.03 -7.52 -9.10
N LEU A 92 0.68 -6.41 -8.74
CA LEU A 92 1.95 -6.02 -9.33
C LEU A 92 3.05 -7.03 -9.04
N THR A 93 3.13 -7.53 -7.81
CA THR A 93 4.09 -8.56 -7.45
C THR A 93 3.91 -9.81 -8.32
N ARG A 94 2.69 -10.32 -8.44
CA ARG A 94 2.40 -11.48 -9.30
C ARG A 94 2.73 -11.23 -10.76
N PHE A 95 2.40 -10.04 -11.26
CA PHE A 95 2.70 -9.66 -12.63
C PHE A 95 4.21 -9.68 -12.91
N LEU A 96 5.00 -9.07 -12.04
CA LEU A 96 6.45 -9.04 -12.17
C LEU A 96 7.06 -10.45 -12.08
N VAL A 97 6.58 -11.29 -11.17
CA VAL A 97 7.02 -12.69 -11.09
C VAL A 97 6.68 -13.44 -12.39
N SER A 98 5.52 -13.18 -12.97
CA SER A 98 5.13 -13.82 -14.24
C SER A 98 6.02 -13.41 -15.42
N LEU A 99 6.66 -12.25 -15.34
CA LEU A 99 7.64 -11.79 -16.33
C LEU A 99 9.03 -12.39 -16.14
N GLY A 100 9.26 -13.11 -15.04
CA GLY A 100 10.54 -13.72 -14.73
C GLY A 100 11.36 -12.95 -13.69
N VAL A 101 10.76 -11.93 -13.05
CA VAL A 101 11.42 -11.20 -11.95
C VAL A 101 11.43 -12.09 -10.70
N ASP A 102 12.56 -12.12 -10.00
CA ASP A 102 12.68 -12.82 -8.74
C ASP A 102 11.61 -12.36 -7.73
N PRO A 103 10.97 -13.28 -6.97
CA PRO A 103 9.87 -12.91 -6.06
C PRO A 103 10.21 -11.81 -5.05
N GLU A 104 11.40 -11.83 -4.47
CA GLU A 104 11.84 -10.80 -3.53
C GLU A 104 11.98 -9.44 -4.20
N THR A 105 12.63 -9.39 -5.35
CA THR A 105 12.76 -8.17 -6.17
C THR A 105 11.40 -7.67 -6.65
N ALA A 106 10.52 -8.58 -7.06
CA ALA A 106 9.17 -8.25 -7.51
C ALA A 106 8.36 -7.57 -6.39
N GLU A 107 8.46 -8.07 -5.18
CA GLU A 107 7.79 -7.48 -4.02
C GLU A 107 8.31 -6.08 -3.70
N GLU A 108 9.63 -5.90 -3.71
CA GLU A 108 10.27 -4.59 -3.50
C GLU A 108 9.87 -3.57 -4.59
N ASP A 109 9.90 -3.98 -5.85
CA ASP A 109 9.53 -3.10 -6.96
C ASP A 109 8.04 -2.80 -6.97
N ALA A 110 7.19 -3.76 -6.64
CA ALA A 110 5.76 -3.53 -6.50
C ALA A 110 5.44 -2.46 -5.44
N CYS A 111 6.15 -2.47 -4.31
CA CYS A 111 6.04 -1.43 -3.28
C CYS A 111 6.32 -0.03 -3.83
N LYS A 112 7.29 0.08 -4.73
CA LYS A 112 7.64 1.37 -5.33
C LYS A 112 6.61 1.80 -6.38
N MET A 113 6.12 0.85 -7.19
CA MET A 113 5.23 1.11 -8.31
C MET A 113 3.79 1.44 -7.90
N GLU A 114 3.28 0.82 -6.84
CA GLU A 114 1.86 0.83 -6.49
C GLU A 114 1.28 2.22 -6.23
N HIS A 115 2.12 3.15 -5.74
CA HIS A 115 1.70 4.51 -5.42
C HIS A 115 1.89 5.49 -6.59
N ASP A 116 2.70 5.14 -7.57
CA ASP A 116 3.18 6.07 -8.59
C ASP A 116 2.51 5.87 -9.95
N ILE A 117 1.73 4.81 -10.13
CA ILE A 117 1.01 4.55 -11.38
C ILE A 117 -0.47 4.99 -11.29
N SER A 118 -1.01 5.42 -12.41
CA SER A 118 -2.43 5.78 -12.52
C SER A 118 -3.34 4.55 -12.44
N ASP A 119 -4.62 4.78 -12.15
CA ASP A 119 -5.64 3.72 -12.20
C ASP A 119 -5.75 3.12 -13.61
N GLN A 120 -5.60 3.94 -14.65
CA GLN A 120 -5.61 3.48 -16.04
C GLN A 120 -4.47 2.50 -16.34
N THR A 121 -3.25 2.84 -15.93
CA THR A 121 -2.08 1.97 -16.11
C THR A 121 -2.23 0.68 -15.30
N PHE A 122 -2.66 0.79 -14.05
CA PHE A 122 -2.89 -0.39 -13.22
C PHE A 122 -3.95 -1.32 -13.82
N LYS A 123 -5.06 -0.77 -14.32
CA LYS A 123 -6.10 -1.56 -14.98
C LYS A 123 -5.55 -2.28 -16.22
N ALA A 124 -4.74 -1.60 -17.04
CA ALA A 124 -4.12 -2.20 -18.21
C ALA A 124 -3.20 -3.37 -17.82
N ILE A 125 -2.43 -3.22 -16.76
CA ILE A 125 -1.58 -4.29 -16.22
C ILE A 125 -2.43 -5.47 -15.74
N CYS A 126 -3.51 -5.22 -15.02
CA CYS A 126 -4.43 -6.26 -14.54
C CYS A 126 -5.03 -7.05 -15.71
N ASP A 127 -5.50 -6.38 -16.75
CA ASP A 127 -6.11 -7.01 -17.92
C ASP A 127 -5.09 -7.91 -18.65
N HIS A 128 -3.87 -7.45 -18.77
CA HIS A 128 -2.80 -8.23 -19.40
C HIS A 128 -2.34 -9.41 -18.54
N ALA A 129 -2.16 -9.18 -17.24
CA ALA A 129 -1.77 -10.22 -16.28
C ALA A 129 -2.80 -11.35 -16.22
N TRP A 130 -4.08 -11.01 -16.23
CA TRP A 130 -5.17 -11.99 -16.25
C TRP A 130 -5.11 -12.88 -17.50
N LYS A 131 -4.89 -12.31 -18.68
CA LYS A 131 -4.76 -13.06 -19.94
C LYS A 131 -3.58 -14.01 -19.90
N ARG A 132 -2.43 -13.58 -19.38
CA ARG A 132 -1.24 -14.42 -19.28
C ARG A 132 -1.43 -15.56 -18.30
N MET A 133 -2.06 -15.33 -17.17
CA MET A 133 -2.35 -16.37 -16.17
C MET A 133 -3.31 -17.42 -16.73
N ALA A 134 -4.36 -17.01 -17.43
CA ALA A 134 -5.28 -17.90 -18.10
C ALA A 134 -4.58 -18.78 -19.15
N SER A 135 -3.68 -18.21 -19.96
CA SER A 135 -2.90 -18.94 -20.94
C SER A 135 -1.94 -19.95 -20.34
N ALA A 136 -1.35 -19.63 -19.17
CA ALA A 136 -0.46 -20.53 -18.44
C ALA A 136 -1.21 -21.74 -17.85
N ASP A 137 -2.44 -21.53 -17.36
CA ASP A 137 -3.27 -22.61 -16.86
C ASP A 137 -3.71 -23.57 -17.98
N GLU A 138 -4.05 -23.04 -19.17
CA GLU A 138 -4.38 -23.85 -20.34
C GLU A 138 -3.20 -24.73 -20.79
N THR A 139 -1.97 -24.22 -20.71
CA THR A 139 -0.77 -25.01 -21.07
C THR A 139 -0.39 -26.01 -20.00
N ALA A 140 -0.77 -25.83 -18.75
CA ALA A 140 -0.53 -26.78 -17.67
C ALA A 140 -1.48 -27.99 -17.70
N GLU A 141 -2.66 -27.85 -18.31
CA GLU A 141 -3.64 -28.94 -18.47
C GLU A 141 -3.38 -29.85 -19.69
N THR A 142 -2.47 -29.47 -20.54
CA THR A 142 -2.04 -30.27 -21.70
C THR A 142 -0.66 -30.88 -21.47
#